data_66ca4ce793f46f6f068b936ee8715a27
#
_entry.id   66ca4ce793f46f6f068b936ee8715a27
#
_cell.length_a   1.000
_cell.length_b   1.000
_cell.length_c   1.000
_cell.angle_alpha   90.00
_cell.angle_beta   90.00
_cell.angle_gamma   90.00
#
_symmetry.space_group_name_H-M   'P 1'
#
loop_
_entity.id
_entity.type
_entity.pdbx_description
1 polymer ?
#
loop_
_entity_poly.entity_id
_entity_poly.type
_entity_poly.pdbx_seq_one_letter_code
_entity_poly.pdbx_strand_id
1 'polypeptide(L)'
;MAEKYYAVKEGKSRGIFRTWEECKNSVHGYPGAVYKSFKTEREALAYLGVEQDGKPSENLSAKDVCKSDDCVKIYVDGSYNSATEEFSYGMVVLLENKEEKYNRKFNDSELAAMHNVAGEIKGAEAAMQYAIDHQIPEIEIYHDYEGIARWCLGQWKTNREGTRAYKAFYDEASRKVKIRFVKVTGHSNDKYNDMADRLAKEALGID
;
A
#
# COMPACT_ATOMS: atom_id res chain seq x y z
N MET A 1 0.27 26.15 -25.62
CA MET A 1 -0.58 24.97 -25.32
C MET A 1 0.29 24.00 -24.51
N ALA A 2 -0.23 23.48 -23.39
CA ALA A 2 0.56 22.54 -22.58
C ALA A 2 0.74 21.23 -23.37
N GLU A 3 1.98 20.79 -23.54
CA GLU A 3 2.29 19.50 -24.14
C GLU A 3 1.69 18.38 -23.27
N LYS A 4 1.08 17.39 -23.93
CA LYS A 4 0.54 16.19 -23.29
C LYS A 4 1.22 14.96 -23.87
N TYR A 5 1.50 14.00 -23.02
CA TYR A 5 2.07 12.71 -23.38
C TYR A 5 1.01 11.63 -23.22
N TYR A 6 0.84 10.79 -24.22
CA TYR A 6 -0.15 9.72 -24.24
C TYR A 6 0.58 8.38 -24.20
N ALA A 7 0.42 7.63 -23.11
CA ALA A 7 1.00 6.31 -22.96
C ALA A 7 -0.03 5.24 -23.33
N VAL A 8 0.31 4.36 -24.26
CA VAL A 8 -0.50 3.21 -24.68
C VAL A 8 0.13 1.94 -24.16
N LYS A 9 -0.56 1.29 -23.22
CA LYS A 9 -0.15 0.03 -22.61
C LYS A 9 -0.62 -1.17 -23.43
N GLU A 10 -1.83 -1.08 -23.99
CA GLU A 10 -2.42 -2.06 -24.89
C GLU A 10 -3.03 -1.33 -26.09
N GLY A 11 -2.62 -1.69 -27.30
CA GLY A 11 -3.02 -1.09 -28.55
C GLY A 11 -2.29 -1.72 -29.74
N LYS A 12 -2.56 -1.25 -30.95
CA LYS A 12 -1.84 -1.69 -32.17
C LYS A 12 -0.34 -1.42 -32.06
N SER A 13 0.03 -0.33 -31.39
CA SER A 13 1.42 0.03 -31.07
C SER A 13 1.48 0.49 -29.63
N ARG A 14 2.36 -0.13 -28.82
CA ARG A 14 2.64 0.27 -27.43
C ARG A 14 3.69 1.36 -27.44
N GLY A 15 3.58 2.33 -26.53
CA GLY A 15 4.59 3.39 -26.41
C GLY A 15 4.00 4.71 -25.94
N ILE A 16 4.85 5.75 -26.00
CA ILE A 16 4.47 7.12 -25.70
C ILE A 16 4.30 7.88 -26.98
N PHE A 17 3.19 8.61 -27.10
CA PHE A 17 2.85 9.45 -28.22
C PHE A 17 2.73 10.90 -27.72
N ARG A 18 3.21 11.84 -28.52
CA ARG A 18 3.18 13.28 -28.17
C ARG A 18 1.94 13.97 -28.66
N THR A 19 1.19 13.32 -29.54
CA THR A 19 -0.07 13.86 -30.09
C THR A 19 -1.23 12.90 -29.83
N TRP A 20 -2.43 13.46 -29.69
CA TRP A 20 -3.66 12.66 -29.60
C TRP A 20 -3.92 11.84 -30.87
N GLU A 21 -3.56 12.38 -32.06
CA GLU A 21 -3.78 11.67 -33.32
C GLU A 21 -2.97 10.38 -33.39
N GLU A 22 -1.70 10.41 -33.02
CA GLU A 22 -0.85 9.22 -32.96
C GLU A 22 -1.40 8.19 -31.95
N CYS A 23 -1.76 8.63 -30.75
CA CYS A 23 -2.38 7.76 -29.75
C CYS A 23 -3.67 7.15 -30.27
N LYS A 24 -4.55 7.95 -30.87
CA LYS A 24 -5.82 7.51 -31.44
C LYS A 24 -5.60 6.43 -32.52
N ASN A 25 -4.62 6.59 -33.39
CA ASN A 25 -4.30 5.60 -34.42
C ASN A 25 -3.88 4.25 -33.83
N SER A 26 -3.21 4.28 -32.66
CA SER A 26 -2.80 3.09 -31.94
C SER A 26 -3.96 2.38 -31.22
N VAL A 27 -4.92 3.12 -30.68
CA VAL A 27 -5.97 2.56 -29.84
C VAL A 27 -7.30 2.35 -30.57
N HIS A 28 -7.55 3.12 -31.61
CA HIS A 28 -8.82 3.05 -32.36
C HIS A 28 -9.00 1.71 -33.08
N GLY A 29 -10.13 1.03 -32.77
CA GLY A 29 -10.45 -0.28 -33.33
C GLY A 29 -9.62 -1.44 -32.75
N TYR A 30 -8.89 -1.23 -31.65
CA TYR A 30 -8.19 -2.29 -30.93
C TYR A 30 -9.03 -2.73 -29.71
N PRO A 31 -9.55 -3.98 -29.66
CA PRO A 31 -10.33 -4.47 -28.54
C PRO A 31 -9.48 -4.53 -27.27
N GLY A 32 -9.96 -3.92 -26.18
CA GLY A 32 -9.21 -3.90 -24.91
C GLY A 32 -8.06 -2.88 -24.84
N ALA A 33 -8.08 -1.84 -25.68
CA ALA A 33 -7.06 -0.78 -25.64
C ALA A 33 -6.96 -0.12 -24.26
N VAL A 34 -5.73 -0.02 -23.73
CA VAL A 34 -5.43 0.61 -22.43
C VAL A 34 -4.44 1.75 -22.67
N TYR A 35 -4.88 2.98 -22.41
CA TYR A 35 -4.05 4.17 -22.60
C TYR A 35 -4.43 5.27 -21.59
N LYS A 36 -3.48 6.20 -21.35
CA LYS A 36 -3.69 7.34 -20.45
C LYS A 36 -2.85 8.53 -20.88
N SER A 37 -3.36 9.77 -20.65
CA SER A 37 -2.60 11.00 -20.92
C SER A 37 -1.94 11.54 -19.65
N PHE A 38 -0.74 12.12 -19.82
CA PHE A 38 0.09 12.65 -18.75
C PHE A 38 0.56 14.07 -19.10
N LYS A 39 0.98 14.82 -18.08
CA LYS A 39 1.54 16.17 -18.26
C LYS A 39 3.04 16.14 -18.55
N THR A 40 3.71 15.05 -18.19
CA THR A 40 5.15 14.85 -18.40
C THR A 40 5.44 13.51 -19.05
N GLU A 41 6.52 13.44 -19.83
CA GLU A 41 7.00 12.21 -20.47
C GLU A 41 7.41 11.16 -19.40
N ARG A 42 7.96 11.62 -18.30
CA ARG A 42 8.36 10.79 -17.16
C ARG A 42 7.18 10.05 -16.54
N GLU A 43 6.04 10.72 -16.37
CA GLU A 43 4.81 10.07 -15.86
C GLU A 43 4.28 9.04 -16.86
N ALA A 44 4.40 9.34 -18.17
CA ALA A 44 3.98 8.44 -19.23
C ALA A 44 4.89 7.19 -19.33
N LEU A 45 6.21 7.35 -19.16
CA LEU A 45 7.18 6.24 -19.08
C LEU A 45 6.93 5.37 -17.85
N ALA A 46 6.73 5.98 -16.68
CA ALA A 46 6.41 5.26 -15.45
C ALA A 46 5.13 4.42 -15.60
N TYR A 47 4.12 4.94 -16.29
CA TYR A 47 2.89 4.21 -16.57
C TYR A 47 3.12 2.98 -17.46
N LEU A 48 4.06 3.04 -18.41
CA LEU A 48 4.42 1.93 -19.30
C LEU A 48 5.38 0.92 -18.66
N GLY A 49 5.99 1.26 -17.51
CA GLY A 49 7.00 0.42 -16.87
C GLY A 49 8.37 0.45 -17.58
N VAL A 50 8.68 1.52 -18.33
CA VAL A 50 9.97 1.70 -19.00
C VAL A 50 10.85 2.63 -18.17
N GLU A 51 11.92 2.10 -17.59
CA GLU A 51 12.95 2.88 -16.88
C GLU A 51 13.97 3.43 -17.89
N GLN A 52 14.29 4.73 -17.80
CA GLN A 52 15.54 5.29 -18.33
C GLN A 52 16.48 5.58 -17.17
N ASP A 53 17.73 5.12 -17.34
CA ASP A 53 18.83 5.25 -16.40
C ASP A 53 19.03 6.68 -15.87
N GLY A 54 19.07 6.81 -14.54
CA GLY A 54 19.59 8.01 -13.92
C GLY A 54 18.79 8.61 -12.77
N LYS A 55 18.72 7.90 -11.65
CA LYS A 55 18.33 8.18 -10.25
C LYS A 55 17.03 7.53 -9.81
N PRO A 56 17.05 6.85 -8.64
CA PRO A 56 15.93 6.02 -8.21
C PRO A 56 14.76 6.87 -7.73
N SER A 57 13.66 6.80 -8.47
CA SER A 57 12.34 7.00 -7.92
C SER A 57 11.85 5.60 -7.55
N GLU A 58 11.96 5.28 -6.28
CA GLU A 58 11.56 3.99 -5.72
C GLU A 58 10.08 3.70 -5.98
N ASN A 59 9.82 3.06 -7.12
CA ASN A 59 8.67 2.18 -7.25
C ASN A 59 9.14 0.83 -6.73
N LEU A 60 8.76 0.49 -5.49
CA LEU A 60 8.91 -0.84 -4.94
C LEU A 60 8.21 -1.85 -5.86
N SER A 61 8.97 -2.40 -6.79
CA SER A 61 8.57 -3.62 -7.48
C SER A 61 8.70 -4.77 -6.48
N ALA A 62 7.85 -5.80 -6.63
CA ALA A 62 7.87 -7.04 -5.85
C ALA A 62 9.21 -7.83 -5.89
N LYS A 63 10.33 -7.18 -6.26
CA LYS A 63 11.68 -7.76 -6.37
C LYS A 63 12.64 -7.34 -5.27
N ASP A 64 12.28 -6.38 -4.40
CA ASP A 64 13.06 -6.03 -3.21
C ASP A 64 12.54 -6.75 -1.95
N VAL A 65 12.27 -8.06 -2.11
CA VAL A 65 12.08 -8.96 -0.98
C VAL A 65 13.37 -8.94 -0.16
N CYS A 66 13.22 -8.83 1.15
CA CYS A 66 14.33 -8.88 2.09
C CYS A 66 15.37 -9.91 1.69
N LYS A 67 16.60 -9.43 1.48
CA LYS A 67 17.77 -10.29 1.23
C LYS A 67 18.57 -10.57 2.49
N SER A 68 18.16 -10.01 3.64
CA SER A 68 18.76 -10.27 4.95
C SER A 68 17.86 -11.20 5.76
N ASP A 69 18.44 -12.19 6.41
CA ASP A 69 17.77 -13.12 7.33
C ASP A 69 17.12 -12.39 8.53
N ASP A 70 17.46 -11.10 8.75
CA ASP A 70 16.97 -10.25 9.85
C ASP A 70 15.69 -9.46 9.55
N CYS A 71 15.10 -9.59 8.37
CA CYS A 71 13.89 -8.85 7.99
C CYS A 71 12.63 -9.62 8.39
N VAL A 72 11.79 -8.98 9.22
CA VAL A 72 10.54 -9.56 9.69
C VAL A 72 9.37 -9.13 8.80
N LYS A 73 8.55 -10.09 8.39
CA LYS A 73 7.34 -9.85 7.61
C LYS A 73 6.14 -9.73 8.55
N ILE A 74 5.37 -8.67 8.39
CA ILE A 74 4.19 -8.40 9.23
C ILE A 74 3.00 -8.12 8.30
N TYR A 75 1.97 -8.93 8.40
CA TYR A 75 0.70 -8.76 7.68
C TYR A 75 -0.27 -8.01 8.56
N VAL A 76 -0.96 -7.04 8.00
CA VAL A 76 -1.97 -6.23 8.71
C VAL A 76 -3.22 -6.08 7.87
N ASP A 77 -4.37 -6.10 8.53
CA ASP A 77 -5.67 -5.83 7.93
C ASP A 77 -6.58 -5.14 8.93
N GLY A 78 -7.60 -4.44 8.44
CA GLY A 78 -8.54 -3.69 9.24
C GLY A 78 -9.98 -4.13 9.03
N SER A 79 -10.77 -4.09 10.09
CA SER A 79 -12.21 -4.35 10.03
C SER A 79 -13.01 -3.25 10.74
N TYR A 80 -14.28 -3.10 10.36
CA TYR A 80 -15.19 -2.10 10.91
C TYR A 80 -16.59 -2.69 11.10
N ASN A 81 -17.17 -2.47 12.27
CA ASN A 81 -18.53 -2.84 12.59
C ASN A 81 -19.44 -1.59 12.53
N SER A 82 -20.29 -1.51 11.51
CA SER A 82 -21.19 -0.37 11.29
C SER A 82 -22.31 -0.28 12.35
N ALA A 83 -22.61 -1.35 13.09
CA ALA A 83 -23.64 -1.34 14.11
C ALA A 83 -23.13 -0.75 15.44
N THR A 84 -21.84 -0.93 15.74
CA THR A 84 -21.21 -0.42 16.97
C THR A 84 -20.29 0.75 16.74
N GLU A 85 -20.02 1.10 15.45
CA GLU A 85 -19.03 2.11 15.03
C GLU A 85 -17.62 1.83 15.57
N GLU A 86 -17.32 0.58 15.91
CA GLU A 86 -16.02 0.13 16.35
C GLU A 86 -15.20 -0.37 15.16
N PHE A 87 -13.90 -0.21 15.24
CA PHE A 87 -12.96 -0.75 14.27
C PHE A 87 -11.84 -1.52 14.97
N SER A 88 -11.15 -2.35 14.21
CA SER A 88 -10.10 -3.21 14.74
C SER A 88 -9.00 -3.42 13.71
N TYR A 89 -7.88 -3.92 14.19
CA TYR A 89 -6.87 -4.53 13.32
C TYR A 89 -6.62 -5.98 13.68
N GLY A 90 -6.19 -6.75 12.70
CA GLY A 90 -5.47 -8.00 12.85
C GLY A 90 -4.04 -7.84 12.36
N MET A 91 -3.10 -8.49 13.05
CA MET A 91 -1.69 -8.46 12.71
C MET A 91 -1.07 -9.86 12.89
N VAL A 92 -0.32 -10.30 11.88
CA VAL A 92 0.44 -11.56 11.89
C VAL A 92 1.91 -11.24 11.68
N VAL A 93 2.74 -11.59 12.64
CA VAL A 93 4.20 -11.41 12.59
C VAL A 93 4.84 -12.76 12.27
N LEU A 94 5.62 -12.79 11.19
CA LEU A 94 6.34 -13.99 10.76
C LEU A 94 7.79 -13.91 11.21
N LEU A 95 8.13 -14.70 12.20
CA LEU A 95 9.48 -14.88 12.70
C LEU A 95 10.06 -16.20 12.11
N GLU A 96 11.38 -16.36 12.17
CA GLU A 96 12.08 -17.51 11.58
C GLU A 96 11.45 -18.88 11.93
N ASN A 97 11.04 -19.06 13.20
CA ASN A 97 10.52 -20.34 13.72
C ASN A 97 9.13 -20.26 14.34
N LYS A 98 8.42 -19.12 14.25
CA LYS A 98 7.08 -18.97 14.82
C LYS A 98 6.26 -17.89 14.13
N GLU A 99 4.95 -18.00 14.24
CA GLU A 99 3.98 -16.99 13.87
C GLU A 99 3.41 -16.38 15.15
N GLU A 100 3.41 -15.05 15.28
CA GLU A 100 2.73 -14.33 16.34
C GLU A 100 1.49 -13.63 15.79
N LYS A 101 0.43 -13.62 16.58
CA LYS A 101 -0.88 -13.10 16.16
C LYS A 101 -1.36 -12.08 17.18
N TYR A 102 -1.80 -10.94 16.68
CA TYR A 102 -2.30 -9.84 17.49
C TYR A 102 -3.58 -9.31 16.86
N ASN A 103 -4.48 -8.87 17.71
CA ASN A 103 -5.62 -8.09 17.30
C ASN A 103 -5.98 -7.08 18.38
N ARG A 104 -6.63 -6.00 18.00
CA ARG A 104 -7.13 -5.03 18.96
C ARG A 104 -8.31 -4.26 18.38
N LYS A 105 -9.32 -4.07 19.22
CA LYS A 105 -10.50 -3.25 18.94
C LYS A 105 -10.34 -1.84 19.49
N PHE A 106 -10.95 -0.87 18.80
CA PHE A 106 -10.98 0.54 19.16
C PHE A 106 -12.39 1.09 19.06
N ASN A 107 -12.66 2.05 19.95
CA ASN A 107 -13.87 2.86 19.93
C ASN A 107 -13.43 4.34 19.93
N ASP A 108 -13.06 4.84 18.76
CA ASP A 108 -12.62 6.22 18.52
C ASP A 108 -13.46 6.79 17.38
N SER A 109 -14.41 7.64 17.73
CA SER A 109 -15.40 8.15 16.78
C SER A 109 -14.81 8.99 15.62
N GLU A 110 -13.68 9.64 15.85
CA GLU A 110 -13.01 10.44 14.82
C GLU A 110 -12.33 9.53 13.77
N LEU A 111 -11.62 8.50 14.24
CA LEU A 111 -11.01 7.50 13.36
C LEU A 111 -12.04 6.57 12.74
N ALA A 112 -13.13 6.22 13.46
CA ALA A 112 -14.20 5.36 12.98
C ALA A 112 -14.86 5.88 11.69
N ALA A 113 -14.83 7.21 11.45
CA ALA A 113 -15.25 7.82 10.18
C ALA A 113 -14.42 7.38 8.95
N MET A 114 -13.31 6.69 9.16
CA MET A 114 -12.49 6.07 8.10
C MET A 114 -12.81 4.57 7.90
N HIS A 115 -13.76 4.03 8.66
CA HIS A 115 -14.21 2.63 8.62
C HIS A 115 -13.02 1.63 8.77
N ASN A 116 -12.97 0.58 7.94
CA ASN A 116 -11.91 -0.42 7.97
C ASN A 116 -10.50 0.19 7.78
N VAL A 117 -10.38 1.29 7.04
CA VAL A 117 -9.09 2.00 6.85
C VAL A 117 -8.49 2.46 8.19
N ALA A 118 -9.33 2.83 9.17
CA ALA A 118 -8.86 3.15 10.53
C ALA A 118 -8.17 1.94 11.19
N GLY A 119 -8.75 0.74 11.00
CA GLY A 119 -8.15 -0.51 11.46
C GLY A 119 -6.81 -0.80 10.81
N GLU A 120 -6.71 -0.64 9.49
CA GLU A 120 -5.46 -0.85 8.77
C GLU A 120 -4.37 0.13 9.19
N ILE A 121 -4.71 1.42 9.41
CA ILE A 121 -3.78 2.41 9.97
C ILE A 121 -3.27 1.93 11.34
N LYS A 122 -4.16 1.51 12.24
CA LYS A 122 -3.76 1.03 13.57
C LYS A 122 -2.97 -0.27 13.51
N GLY A 123 -3.24 -1.15 12.57
CA GLY A 123 -2.45 -2.35 12.31
C GLY A 123 -1.03 -2.01 11.85
N ALA A 124 -0.89 -1.06 10.92
CA ALA A 124 0.42 -0.62 10.45
C ALA A 124 1.22 0.11 11.55
N GLU A 125 0.56 0.96 12.38
CA GLU A 125 1.19 1.56 13.56
C GLU A 125 1.65 0.48 14.56
N ALA A 126 0.81 -0.54 14.80
CA ALA A 126 1.17 -1.66 15.69
C ALA A 126 2.36 -2.46 15.16
N ALA A 127 2.46 -2.68 13.84
CA ALA A 127 3.59 -3.35 13.21
C ALA A 127 4.90 -2.56 13.38
N MET A 128 4.86 -1.24 13.19
CA MET A 128 6.00 -0.36 13.41
C MET A 128 6.41 -0.33 14.88
N GLN A 129 5.44 -0.24 15.80
CA GLN A 129 5.71 -0.23 17.24
C GLN A 129 6.29 -1.58 17.70
N TYR A 130 5.75 -2.69 17.18
CA TYR A 130 6.30 -4.02 17.44
C TYR A 130 7.79 -4.10 17.08
N ALA A 131 8.15 -3.60 15.90
CA ALA A 131 9.55 -3.58 15.46
C ALA A 131 10.45 -2.74 16.36
N ILE A 132 9.95 -1.59 16.83
CA ILE A 132 10.70 -0.72 17.77
C ILE A 132 10.90 -1.43 19.11
N ASP A 133 9.85 -2.00 19.67
CA ASP A 133 9.87 -2.64 20.99
C ASP A 133 10.75 -3.88 21.03
N HIS A 134 10.82 -4.62 19.92
CA HIS A 134 11.67 -5.81 19.77
C HIS A 134 13.03 -5.53 19.13
N GLN A 135 13.37 -4.25 18.90
CA GLN A 135 14.64 -3.83 18.30
C GLN A 135 14.94 -4.50 16.94
N ILE A 136 13.87 -4.73 16.15
CA ILE A 136 13.96 -5.31 14.82
C ILE A 136 14.44 -4.21 13.85
N PRO A 137 15.57 -4.40 13.15
CA PRO A 137 16.16 -3.35 12.32
C PRO A 137 15.40 -3.09 11.04
N GLU A 138 14.70 -4.10 10.51
CA GLU A 138 14.03 -4.03 9.22
C GLU A 138 12.74 -4.86 9.20
N ILE A 139 11.64 -4.27 8.71
CA ILE A 139 10.35 -4.94 8.53
C ILE A 139 9.75 -4.70 7.15
N GLU A 140 8.96 -5.68 6.70
CA GLU A 140 8.03 -5.55 5.58
C GLU A 140 6.60 -5.58 6.10
N ILE A 141 5.83 -4.51 5.86
CA ILE A 141 4.42 -4.44 6.19
C ILE A 141 3.60 -4.82 4.96
N TYR A 142 2.94 -5.97 5.03
CA TYR A 142 2.03 -6.48 4.01
C TYR A 142 0.62 -5.96 4.26
N HIS A 143 0.02 -5.33 3.27
CA HIS A 143 -1.29 -4.67 3.38
C HIS A 143 -2.02 -4.69 2.05
N ASP A 144 -3.35 -4.62 2.04
CA ASP A 144 -4.15 -4.63 0.81
C ASP A 144 -4.70 -3.25 0.41
N TYR A 145 -4.72 -2.26 1.30
CA TYR A 145 -5.13 -0.90 0.98
C TYR A 145 -3.94 0.01 0.66
N GLU A 146 -3.89 0.53 -0.56
CA GLU A 146 -2.76 1.37 -1.04
C GLU A 146 -2.43 2.58 -0.16
N GLY A 147 -3.43 3.16 0.52
CA GLY A 147 -3.27 4.34 1.37
C GLY A 147 -2.22 4.14 2.46
N ILE A 148 -2.07 2.93 2.98
CA ILE A 148 -1.11 2.59 4.03
C ILE A 148 0.32 2.96 3.64
N ALA A 149 0.75 2.59 2.44
CA ALA A 149 2.06 2.97 1.91
C ALA A 149 2.09 4.41 1.41
N ARG A 150 1.05 4.83 0.67
CA ARG A 150 1.09 6.10 -0.08
C ARG A 150 1.08 7.34 0.81
N TRP A 151 0.43 7.30 1.97
CA TRP A 151 0.49 8.40 2.95
C TRP A 151 1.88 8.48 3.58
N CYS A 152 2.45 7.38 4.02
CA CYS A 152 3.78 7.31 4.61
C CYS A 152 4.86 7.82 3.65
N LEU A 153 4.79 7.42 2.39
CA LEU A 153 5.76 7.77 1.35
C LEU A 153 5.52 9.16 0.71
N GLY A 154 4.52 9.92 1.21
CA GLY A 154 4.20 11.25 0.71
C GLY A 154 3.60 11.28 -0.70
N GLN A 155 3.14 10.13 -1.21
CA GLN A 155 2.52 10.03 -2.53
C GLN A 155 1.05 10.49 -2.52
N TRP A 156 0.38 10.38 -1.38
CA TRP A 156 -0.95 10.93 -1.13
C TRP A 156 -0.91 12.00 -0.06
N LYS A 157 -1.77 13.03 -0.21
CA LYS A 157 -1.94 14.08 0.78
C LYS A 157 -2.64 13.54 2.02
N THR A 158 -2.16 13.94 3.18
CA THR A 158 -2.76 13.63 4.48
C THR A 158 -3.70 14.76 4.89
N ASN A 159 -4.97 14.69 4.48
CA ASN A 159 -5.95 15.75 4.70
C ASN A 159 -6.74 15.56 6.00
N ARG A 160 -6.90 14.33 6.48
CA ARG A 160 -7.61 14.00 7.72
C ARG A 160 -6.63 13.92 8.89
N GLU A 161 -7.13 14.19 10.11
CA GLU A 161 -6.36 14.08 11.35
C GLU A 161 -5.68 12.71 11.47
N GLY A 162 -6.43 11.61 11.33
CA GLY A 162 -5.89 10.26 11.39
C GLY A 162 -4.79 9.98 10.38
N THR A 163 -4.88 10.49 9.15
CA THR A 163 -3.82 10.29 8.16
C THR A 163 -2.57 11.14 8.45
N ARG A 164 -2.75 12.34 9.05
CA ARG A 164 -1.63 13.17 9.51
C ARG A 164 -0.89 12.52 10.67
N ALA A 165 -1.64 12.05 11.67
CA ALA A 165 -1.08 11.35 12.82
C ALA A 165 -0.32 10.09 12.40
N TYR A 166 -0.90 9.29 11.50
CA TYR A 166 -0.27 8.09 10.93
C TYR A 166 1.05 8.41 10.21
N LYS A 167 1.06 9.46 9.37
CA LYS A 167 2.27 9.90 8.69
C LYS A 167 3.34 10.36 9.69
N ALA A 168 2.97 11.12 10.71
CA ALA A 168 3.89 11.57 11.74
C ALA A 168 4.47 10.38 12.52
N PHE A 169 3.66 9.38 12.85
CA PHE A 169 4.11 8.15 13.49
C PHE A 169 5.13 7.39 12.63
N TYR A 170 4.83 7.24 11.34
CA TYR A 170 5.77 6.63 10.39
C TYR A 170 7.10 7.39 10.32
N ASP A 171 7.07 8.73 10.27
CA ASP A 171 8.28 9.54 10.18
C ASP A 171 9.20 9.36 11.40
N GLU A 172 8.61 9.16 12.58
CA GLU A 172 9.38 8.83 13.79
C GLU A 172 9.88 7.38 13.79
N ALA A 173 9.01 6.43 13.41
CA ALA A 173 9.37 5.01 13.36
C ALA A 173 10.48 4.73 12.34
N SER A 174 10.42 5.36 11.18
CA SER A 174 11.39 5.18 10.09
C SER A 174 12.81 5.68 10.41
N ARG A 175 12.96 6.46 11.47
CA ARG A 175 14.30 6.84 12.01
C ARG A 175 14.96 5.70 12.80
N LYS A 176 14.17 4.74 13.27
CA LYS A 176 14.63 3.64 14.14
C LYS A 176 14.61 2.29 13.42
N VAL A 177 13.66 2.10 12.51
CA VAL A 177 13.39 0.85 11.82
C VAL A 177 13.33 1.12 10.33
N LYS A 178 13.98 0.31 9.52
CA LYS A 178 13.80 0.34 8.06
C LYS A 178 12.48 -0.34 7.72
N ILE A 179 11.54 0.44 7.18
CA ILE A 179 10.18 0.00 6.91
C ILE A 179 9.97 -0.07 5.41
N ARG A 180 9.54 -1.22 4.93
CA ARG A 180 9.05 -1.43 3.56
C ARG A 180 7.58 -1.78 3.57
N PHE A 181 6.86 -1.34 2.55
CA PHE A 181 5.46 -1.67 2.35
C PHE A 181 5.33 -2.61 1.16
N VAL A 182 4.59 -3.69 1.35
CA VAL A 182 4.30 -4.67 0.31
C VAL A 182 2.79 -4.76 0.12
N LYS A 183 2.31 -4.28 -1.04
CA LYS A 183 0.90 -4.39 -1.36
C LYS A 183 0.57 -5.81 -1.78
N VAL A 184 -0.39 -6.43 -1.10
CA VAL A 184 -1.01 -7.69 -1.51
C VAL A 184 -2.35 -7.43 -2.16
N THR A 185 -2.89 -8.43 -2.86
CA THR A 185 -4.25 -8.36 -3.38
C THR A 185 -5.19 -8.88 -2.31
N GLY A 186 -6.18 -8.10 -1.91
CA GLY A 186 -7.21 -8.54 -0.98
C GLY A 186 -7.96 -9.76 -1.52
N HIS A 187 -8.31 -10.70 -0.65
CA HIS A 187 -9.01 -11.95 -0.99
C HIS A 187 -8.36 -12.81 -2.09
N SER A 188 -7.01 -12.81 -2.15
CA SER A 188 -6.23 -13.51 -3.18
C SER A 188 -5.76 -14.92 -2.77
N ASN A 189 -6.31 -15.51 -1.69
CA ASN A 189 -5.82 -16.71 -1.02
C ASN A 189 -4.38 -16.56 -0.46
N ASP A 190 -3.97 -15.35 -0.13
CA ASP A 190 -2.77 -15.15 0.69
C ASP A 190 -3.08 -15.54 2.14
N LYS A 191 -2.50 -16.66 2.56
CA LYS A 191 -2.75 -17.28 3.88
C LYS A 191 -2.66 -16.27 5.04
N TYR A 192 -1.69 -15.37 4.99
CA TYR A 192 -1.42 -14.48 6.10
C TYR A 192 -2.24 -13.20 6.04
N ASN A 193 -2.59 -12.73 4.84
CA ASN A 193 -3.55 -11.64 4.68
C ASN A 193 -4.94 -12.09 5.14
N ASP A 194 -5.39 -13.27 4.71
CA ASP A 194 -6.67 -13.86 5.15
C ASP A 194 -6.69 -14.10 6.68
N MET A 195 -5.53 -14.41 7.27
CA MET A 195 -5.41 -14.57 8.72
C MET A 195 -5.51 -13.23 9.44
N ALA A 196 -4.91 -12.17 8.92
CA ALA A 196 -5.01 -10.82 9.48
C ALA A 196 -6.46 -10.30 9.41
N ASP A 197 -7.15 -10.48 8.28
CA ASP A 197 -8.59 -10.17 8.13
C ASP A 197 -9.43 -10.87 9.20
N ARG A 198 -9.24 -12.20 9.35
CA ARG A 198 -9.97 -12.96 10.35
C ARG A 198 -9.70 -12.46 11.76
N LEU A 199 -8.46 -12.18 12.13
CA LEU A 199 -8.10 -11.64 13.45
C LEU A 199 -8.75 -10.27 13.70
N ALA A 200 -8.82 -9.41 12.68
CA ALA A 200 -9.52 -8.13 12.78
C ALA A 200 -11.02 -8.33 13.06
N LYS A 201 -11.68 -9.24 12.35
CA LYS A 201 -13.09 -9.56 12.54
C LYS A 201 -13.36 -10.21 13.91
N GLU A 202 -12.52 -11.14 14.32
CA GLU A 202 -12.59 -11.77 15.67
C GLU A 202 -12.55 -10.73 16.79
N ALA A 203 -11.72 -9.68 16.66
CA ALA A 203 -11.65 -8.61 17.66
C ALA A 203 -12.96 -7.83 17.80
N LEU A 204 -13.75 -7.76 16.74
CA LEU A 204 -15.08 -7.11 16.73
C LEU A 204 -16.23 -8.08 17.07
N GLY A 205 -15.96 -9.38 17.16
CA GLY A 205 -16.98 -10.40 17.32
C GLY A 205 -17.90 -10.56 16.12
N ILE A 206 -17.36 -10.34 14.91
CA ILE A 206 -18.04 -10.53 13.63
C ILE A 206 -17.32 -11.58 12.79
N ASP A 207 -18.07 -12.33 11.99
CA ASP A 207 -17.56 -13.39 11.09
C ASP A 207 -17.29 -12.85 9.68
#